data_a72eb007903e1fdf67ac0432a2d11534
#
_entry.id   a72eb007903e1fdf67ac0432a2d11534
#
_cell.length_a   1.000
_cell.length_b   1.000
_cell.length_c   1.000
_cell.angle_alpha   90.00
_cell.angle_beta   90.00
_cell.angle_gamma   90.00
#
_symmetry.space_group_name_H-M   'P 1'
#
loop_
_entity.id
_entity.type
_entity.pdbx_description
1 polymer ?
#
loop_
_entity_poly.entity_id
_entity_poly.type
_entity_poly.pdbx_seq_one_letter_code
_entity_poly.pdbx_strand_id
1 'polypeptide(L)'
;MAEPDYNSLLKRVHSATAKERIDDDRFKVPKVDVFYEGNTTVLKNFDKIIDVLNRDANHFLKFLLGSVGTAGEISSGRVIFQGKIPMKTLQDRLDEYVATYVICQECHRPDTHLVKKDRTLLIRCDACGAFRSIGSMKKKKAPTPSELFKEGEVYELTIKDIGKRGDGVAFFDKYVVYVPEAVKGSTVKVKIEKISGTVAFGHITQ
;
A
#
# COMPACT_ATOMS: atom_id res chain seq x y z
N MET A 1 24.46 -42.88 -18.29
CA MET A 1 24.02 -41.94 -17.24
C MET A 1 23.28 -40.86 -17.96
N ALA A 2 21.98 -40.69 -17.69
CA ALA A 2 21.20 -39.64 -18.33
C ALA A 2 21.65 -38.28 -17.83
N GLU A 3 21.96 -37.35 -18.71
CA GLU A 3 22.26 -35.96 -18.35
C GLU A 3 21.04 -35.36 -17.65
N PRO A 4 21.23 -34.70 -16.51
CA PRO A 4 20.11 -34.06 -15.80
C PRO A 4 19.55 -32.92 -16.65
N ASP A 5 18.24 -32.99 -16.94
CA ASP A 5 17.51 -31.94 -17.64
C ASP A 5 17.66 -30.58 -16.94
N TYR A 6 17.89 -29.52 -17.73
CA TYR A 6 18.05 -28.13 -17.23
C TYR A 6 16.95 -27.73 -16.24
N ASN A 7 15.70 -28.07 -16.53
CA ASN A 7 14.58 -27.76 -15.68
C ASN A 7 14.64 -28.46 -14.32
N SER A 8 15.18 -29.69 -14.25
CA SER A 8 15.36 -30.41 -13.00
C SER A 8 16.49 -29.81 -12.16
N LEU A 9 17.57 -29.35 -12.78
CA LEU A 9 18.66 -28.63 -12.13
C LEU A 9 18.18 -27.28 -11.59
N LEU A 10 17.40 -26.52 -12.38
CA LEU A 10 16.83 -25.24 -11.97
C LEU A 10 15.90 -25.40 -10.77
N LYS A 11 15.02 -26.40 -10.76
CA LYS A 11 14.16 -26.72 -9.61
C LYS A 11 14.96 -27.04 -8.35
N ARG A 12 16.06 -27.81 -8.49
CA ARG A 12 16.94 -28.11 -7.36
C ARG A 12 17.62 -26.86 -6.78
N VAL A 13 18.13 -25.98 -7.65
CA VAL A 13 18.72 -24.70 -7.24
C VAL A 13 17.66 -23.85 -6.53
N HIS A 14 16.48 -23.69 -7.11
CA HIS A 14 15.40 -22.93 -6.47
C HIS A 14 14.96 -23.51 -5.12
N SER A 15 14.92 -24.84 -4.97
CA SER A 15 14.56 -25.45 -3.69
C SER A 15 15.67 -25.32 -2.65
N ALA A 16 16.94 -25.32 -3.06
CA ALA A 16 18.08 -25.11 -2.18
C ALA A 16 18.14 -23.64 -1.72
N THR A 17 18.05 -22.68 -2.64
CA THR A 17 18.08 -21.24 -2.33
C THR A 17 16.84 -20.76 -1.59
N ALA A 18 15.68 -21.40 -1.76
CA ALA A 18 14.48 -21.10 -0.97
C ALA A 18 14.62 -21.45 0.52
N LYS A 19 15.46 -22.47 0.86
CA LYS A 19 15.79 -22.81 2.25
C LYS A 19 16.82 -21.86 2.86
N GLU A 20 17.62 -21.18 2.05
CA GLU A 20 18.59 -20.16 2.46
C GLU A 20 18.02 -18.73 2.45
N ARG A 21 16.73 -18.55 2.32
CA ARG A 21 16.10 -17.31 2.76
C ARG A 21 16.26 -17.25 4.27
N ILE A 22 17.45 -16.82 4.66
CA ILE A 22 17.81 -16.52 6.04
C ILE A 22 16.69 -15.62 6.54
N ASP A 23 15.93 -16.13 7.52
CA ASP A 23 15.13 -15.28 8.39
C ASP A 23 16.08 -14.17 8.86
N ASP A 24 15.91 -12.98 8.32
CA ASP A 24 16.74 -11.84 8.67
C ASP A 24 16.23 -11.32 10.03
N ASP A 25 16.38 -12.18 11.03
CA ASP A 25 15.99 -11.97 12.43
C ASP A 25 16.68 -10.72 13.03
N ARG A 26 17.67 -10.20 12.30
CA ARG A 26 18.44 -9.01 12.64
C ARG A 26 17.70 -7.70 12.36
N PHE A 27 16.78 -7.69 11.40
CA PHE A 27 16.02 -6.50 11.04
C PHE A 27 14.61 -6.55 11.59
N LYS A 28 14.45 -6.14 12.85
CA LYS A 28 13.14 -6.00 13.49
C LYS A 28 12.84 -4.53 13.69
N VAL A 29 11.91 -4.00 12.92
CA VAL A 29 11.45 -2.62 13.08
C VAL A 29 10.62 -2.52 14.35
N PRO A 30 11.00 -1.64 15.31
CA PRO A 30 10.23 -1.47 16.53
C PRO A 30 8.86 -0.86 16.22
N LYS A 31 7.84 -1.32 16.93
CA LYS A 31 6.49 -0.72 16.84
C LYS A 31 6.52 0.72 17.34
N VAL A 32 5.66 1.55 16.79
CA VAL A 32 5.50 2.94 17.21
C VAL A 32 5.02 3.01 18.65
N ASP A 33 5.68 3.82 19.48
CA ASP A 33 5.27 4.14 20.85
C ASP A 33 4.79 5.60 20.90
N VAL A 34 3.48 5.77 21.10
CA VAL A 34 2.81 7.07 20.98
C VAL A 34 2.22 7.48 22.31
N PHE A 35 2.43 8.72 22.67
CA PHE A 35 1.79 9.37 23.81
C PHE A 35 1.00 10.60 23.33
N TYR A 36 -0.18 10.80 23.91
CA TYR A 36 -1.05 11.94 23.59
C TYR A 36 -1.00 12.97 24.72
N GLU A 37 -0.69 14.21 24.37
CA GLU A 37 -0.70 15.32 25.28
C GLU A 37 -1.62 16.43 24.76
N GLY A 38 -2.80 16.54 25.37
CA GLY A 38 -3.82 17.47 24.90
C GLY A 38 -4.23 17.21 23.44
N ASN A 39 -3.88 18.13 22.55
CA ASN A 39 -4.14 18.03 21.11
C ASN A 39 -2.87 17.68 20.30
N THR A 40 -1.80 17.24 20.95
CA THR A 40 -0.54 16.85 20.31
C THR A 40 -0.30 15.35 20.44
N THR A 41 0.40 14.79 19.46
CA THR A 41 0.82 13.38 19.45
C THR A 41 2.34 13.32 19.51
N VAL A 42 2.88 12.62 20.50
CA VAL A 42 4.32 12.46 20.70
C VAL A 42 4.75 11.04 20.38
N LEU A 43 5.63 10.88 19.40
CA LEU A 43 6.29 9.61 19.06
C LEU A 43 7.57 9.50 19.89
N LYS A 44 7.57 8.61 20.90
CA LYS A 44 8.64 8.51 21.89
C LYS A 44 9.89 7.80 21.41
N ASN A 45 9.72 6.79 20.59
CA ASN A 45 10.81 5.89 20.18
C ASN A 45 11.37 6.22 18.78
N PHE A 46 11.30 7.49 18.39
CA PHE A 46 11.74 7.94 17.06
C PHE A 46 13.21 7.61 16.79
N ASP A 47 14.12 7.92 17.72
CA ASP A 47 15.56 7.64 17.56
C ASP A 47 15.83 6.16 17.37
N LYS A 48 15.18 5.29 18.17
CA LYS A 48 15.32 3.83 18.04
C LYS A 48 14.88 3.32 16.68
N ILE A 49 13.83 3.93 16.12
CA ILE A 49 13.36 3.58 14.77
C ILE A 49 14.40 4.01 13.75
N ILE A 50 14.93 5.24 13.84
CA ILE A 50 15.94 5.78 12.92
C ILE A 50 17.21 4.92 12.95
N ASP A 51 17.69 4.54 14.12
CA ASP A 51 18.88 3.69 14.29
C ASP A 51 18.70 2.34 13.59
N VAL A 52 17.55 1.68 13.79
CA VAL A 52 17.27 0.39 13.13
C VAL A 52 17.13 0.55 11.62
N LEU A 53 16.51 1.63 11.16
CA LEU A 53 16.33 1.90 9.73
C LEU A 53 17.62 2.36 9.04
N ASN A 54 18.61 2.83 9.79
CA ASN A 54 19.83 3.46 9.28
C ASN A 54 19.53 4.54 8.25
N ARG A 55 18.71 5.52 8.63
CA ARG A 55 18.23 6.60 7.75
C ARG A 55 18.40 7.96 8.40
N ASP A 56 18.41 9.00 7.57
CA ASP A 56 18.42 10.38 8.04
C ASP A 56 17.09 10.74 8.74
N ALA A 57 17.21 11.30 9.96
CA ALA A 57 16.07 11.66 10.79
C ALA A 57 15.15 12.69 10.12
N ASN A 58 15.73 13.68 9.44
CA ASN A 58 14.97 14.72 8.76
C ASN A 58 14.24 14.17 7.52
N HIS A 59 14.85 13.19 6.84
CA HIS A 59 14.20 12.53 5.71
C HIS A 59 12.96 11.75 6.16
N PHE A 60 13.09 10.97 7.24
CA PHE A 60 11.96 10.21 7.78
C PHE A 60 10.89 11.13 8.36
N LEU A 61 11.27 12.19 9.10
CA LEU A 61 10.33 13.19 9.60
C LEU A 61 9.52 13.82 8.46
N LYS A 62 10.19 14.31 7.40
CA LYS A 62 9.50 14.91 6.23
C LYS A 62 8.53 13.94 5.57
N PHE A 63 8.89 12.67 5.48
CA PHE A 63 7.98 11.66 4.96
C PHE A 63 6.74 11.49 5.85
N LEU A 64 6.93 11.38 7.16
CA LEU A 64 5.81 11.26 8.12
C LEU A 64 4.89 12.47 8.06
N LEU A 65 5.45 13.70 8.13
CA LEU A 65 4.66 14.92 8.06
C LEU A 65 3.87 15.04 6.76
N GLY A 66 4.50 14.74 5.63
CA GLY A 66 3.85 14.77 4.31
C GLY A 66 2.79 13.68 4.13
N SER A 67 2.94 12.52 4.76
CA SER A 67 2.00 11.40 4.64
C SER A 67 0.79 11.51 5.58
N VAL A 68 0.98 12.16 6.73
CA VAL A 68 -0.09 12.40 7.72
C VAL A 68 -0.78 13.74 7.48
N GLY A 69 -0.11 14.68 6.82
CA GLY A 69 -0.67 16.02 6.53
C GLY A 69 -0.68 16.95 7.74
N THR A 70 0.28 16.79 8.67
CA THR A 70 0.39 17.60 9.88
C THR A 70 1.75 18.26 9.97
N ALA A 71 1.87 19.30 10.81
CA ALA A 71 3.15 19.86 11.19
C ALA A 71 3.71 19.12 12.42
N GLY A 72 5.02 19.12 12.56
CA GLY A 72 5.70 18.53 13.70
C GLY A 72 7.21 18.80 13.67
N GLU A 73 7.84 18.57 14.81
CA GLU A 73 9.27 18.82 15.00
C GLU A 73 9.94 17.71 15.81
N ILE A 74 11.26 17.60 15.67
CA ILE A 74 12.08 16.69 16.48
C ILE A 74 12.51 17.45 17.73
N SER A 75 12.22 16.89 18.89
CA SER A 75 12.67 17.39 20.18
C SER A 75 13.19 16.24 21.03
N SER A 76 14.46 16.30 21.43
CA SER A 76 15.09 15.33 22.33
C SER A 76 14.88 13.85 21.91
N GLY A 77 15.09 13.55 20.62
CA GLY A 77 14.94 12.18 20.08
C GLY A 77 13.50 11.69 19.93
N ARG A 78 12.53 12.58 20.03
CA ARG A 78 11.10 12.33 19.88
C ARG A 78 10.55 13.22 18.80
N VAL A 79 9.42 12.83 18.20
CA VAL A 79 8.70 13.72 17.28
C VAL A 79 7.39 14.14 17.91
N ILE A 80 7.17 15.45 17.90
CA ILE A 80 5.95 16.09 18.39
C ILE A 80 5.13 16.51 17.17
N PHE A 81 3.97 15.87 16.95
CA PHE A 81 3.04 16.20 15.88
C PHE A 81 1.93 17.11 16.38
N GLN A 82 1.52 18.08 15.57
CA GLN A 82 0.34 18.89 15.84
C GLN A 82 -0.92 18.12 15.44
N GLY A 83 -1.79 17.86 16.43
CA GLY A 83 -3.03 17.10 16.24
C GLY A 83 -2.99 15.68 16.79
N LYS A 84 -4.18 15.09 16.93
CA LYS A 84 -4.35 13.69 17.39
C LYS A 84 -4.24 12.74 16.21
N ILE A 85 -3.15 11.98 16.15
CA ILE A 85 -2.90 10.98 15.10
C ILE A 85 -3.04 9.60 15.72
N PRO A 86 -3.90 8.72 15.20
CA PRO A 86 -4.00 7.34 15.67
C PRO A 86 -2.67 6.59 15.53
N MET A 87 -2.30 5.82 16.55
CA MET A 87 -1.07 5.00 16.55
C MET A 87 -1.02 4.08 15.31
N LYS A 88 -2.17 3.50 14.93
CA LYS A 88 -2.27 2.67 13.74
C LYS A 88 -1.85 3.41 12.46
N THR A 89 -2.28 4.66 12.30
CA THR A 89 -1.89 5.48 11.14
C THR A 89 -0.38 5.69 11.08
N LEU A 90 0.26 5.97 12.22
CA LEU A 90 1.72 6.13 12.28
C LEU A 90 2.45 4.82 11.99
N GLN A 91 1.92 3.68 12.48
CA GLN A 91 2.47 2.36 12.18
C GLN A 91 2.36 2.04 10.68
N ASP A 92 1.20 2.27 10.08
CA ASP A 92 0.98 2.04 8.63
C ASP A 92 1.95 2.89 7.77
N ARG A 93 2.24 4.14 8.21
CA ARG A 93 3.21 5.02 7.53
C ARG A 93 4.65 4.57 7.74
N LEU A 94 4.99 4.05 8.91
CA LEU A 94 6.29 3.45 9.15
C LEU A 94 6.50 2.23 8.23
N ASP A 95 5.52 1.36 8.14
CA ASP A 95 5.59 0.16 7.29
C ASP A 95 5.69 0.55 5.80
N GLU A 96 4.95 1.58 5.35
CA GLU A 96 5.06 2.15 4.00
C GLU A 96 6.47 2.71 3.74
N TYR A 97 7.05 3.42 4.72
CA TYR A 97 8.41 3.94 4.62
C TYR A 97 9.44 2.82 4.50
N VAL A 98 9.34 1.79 5.34
CA VAL A 98 10.24 0.63 5.32
C VAL A 98 10.18 -0.06 3.96
N ALA A 99 8.99 -0.33 3.44
CA ALA A 99 8.80 -0.98 2.15
C ALA A 99 9.34 -0.13 0.97
N THR A 100 9.26 1.20 1.08
CA THR A 100 9.61 2.12 0.00
C THR A 100 11.09 2.51 0.00
N TYR A 101 11.64 2.78 1.20
CA TYR A 101 12.95 3.42 1.35
C TYR A 101 14.02 2.54 2.00
N VAL A 102 13.64 1.39 2.60
CA VAL A 102 14.57 0.53 3.32
C VAL A 102 14.74 -0.82 2.64
N ILE A 103 13.65 -1.49 2.29
CA ILE A 103 13.72 -2.82 1.70
C ILE A 103 14.09 -2.74 0.22
N CYS A 104 15.10 -3.50 -0.19
CA CYS A 104 15.45 -3.68 -1.59
C CYS A 104 14.34 -4.46 -2.31
N GLN A 105 13.93 -4.01 -3.48
CA GLN A 105 12.86 -4.67 -4.25
C GLN A 105 13.34 -5.92 -4.98
N GLU A 106 14.66 -6.04 -5.22
CA GLU A 106 15.24 -7.18 -5.94
C GLU A 106 15.56 -8.35 -5.00
N CYS A 107 16.25 -8.07 -3.89
CA CYS A 107 16.69 -9.13 -2.97
C CYS A 107 15.94 -9.14 -1.64
N HIS A 108 15.04 -8.20 -1.41
CA HIS A 108 14.21 -8.03 -0.20
C HIS A 108 15.00 -7.86 1.11
N ARG A 109 16.29 -7.49 1.03
CA ARG A 109 17.13 -7.22 2.20
C ARG A 109 17.07 -5.75 2.60
N PRO A 110 17.24 -5.44 3.90
CA PRO A 110 17.22 -4.06 4.43
C PRO A 110 18.55 -3.31 4.23
N ASP A 111 19.59 -4.01 3.74
CA ASP A 111 20.96 -3.47 3.56
C ASP A 111 21.00 -2.48 2.40
N THR A 112 20.38 -1.34 2.57
CA THR A 112 20.27 -0.31 1.55
C THR A 112 20.59 1.06 2.12
N HIS A 113 21.10 1.96 1.28
CA HIS A 113 21.31 3.35 1.63
C HIS A 113 20.77 4.30 0.56
N LEU A 114 20.45 5.52 0.98
CA LEU A 114 19.94 6.57 0.11
C LEU A 114 21.11 7.37 -0.47
N VAL A 115 21.14 7.48 -1.80
CA VAL A 115 22.13 8.28 -2.54
C VAL A 115 21.38 9.37 -3.28
N LYS A 116 21.79 10.63 -3.09
CA LYS A 116 21.27 11.74 -3.86
C LYS A 116 22.16 11.93 -5.08
N LYS A 117 21.60 11.76 -6.27
CA LYS A 117 22.25 12.08 -7.54
C LYS A 117 21.46 13.20 -8.22
N ASP A 118 22.08 14.35 -8.33
CA ASP A 118 21.47 15.58 -8.83
C ASP A 118 20.19 15.94 -8.07
N ARG A 119 19.03 15.90 -8.72
CA ARG A 119 17.70 16.17 -8.13
C ARG A 119 16.94 14.91 -7.74
N THR A 120 17.54 13.73 -7.96
CA THR A 120 16.86 12.44 -7.77
C THR A 120 17.42 11.71 -6.56
N LEU A 121 16.54 11.20 -5.71
CA LEU A 121 16.91 10.31 -4.61
C LEU A 121 16.86 8.87 -5.09
N LEU A 122 17.95 8.14 -4.85
CA LEU A 122 18.16 6.78 -5.30
C LEU A 122 18.40 5.87 -4.10
N ILE A 123 17.94 4.62 -4.19
CA ILE A 123 18.30 3.55 -3.26
C ILE A 123 19.39 2.71 -3.91
N ARG A 124 20.46 2.48 -3.18
CA ARG A 124 21.49 1.51 -3.51
C ARG A 124 21.46 0.38 -2.49
N CYS A 125 21.46 -0.85 -2.98
CA CYS A 125 21.52 -2.04 -2.14
C CYS A 125 22.97 -2.52 -2.04
N ASP A 126 23.48 -2.69 -0.80
CA ASP A 126 24.83 -3.19 -0.56
C ASP A 126 24.91 -4.71 -0.68
N ALA A 127 23.76 -5.41 -0.51
CA ALA A 127 23.71 -6.86 -0.60
C ALA A 127 23.69 -7.40 -2.03
N CYS A 128 22.94 -6.77 -2.96
CA CYS A 128 22.82 -7.25 -4.35
C CYS A 128 23.32 -6.26 -5.40
N GLY A 129 23.76 -5.04 -4.99
CA GLY A 129 24.23 -4.00 -5.90
C GLY A 129 23.13 -3.27 -6.68
N ALA A 130 21.86 -3.61 -6.47
CA ALA A 130 20.74 -2.97 -7.17
C ALA A 130 20.71 -1.46 -6.91
N PHE A 131 20.40 -0.70 -7.96
CA PHE A 131 20.37 0.74 -7.93
C PHE A 131 19.08 1.25 -8.54
N ARG A 132 18.27 1.99 -7.77
CA ARG A 132 16.92 2.38 -8.20
C ARG A 132 16.55 3.80 -7.79
N SER A 133 15.83 4.49 -8.67
CA SER A 133 15.22 5.79 -8.37
C SER A 133 13.93 5.64 -7.54
N ILE A 134 13.80 6.42 -6.47
CA ILE A 134 12.61 6.45 -5.62
C ILE A 134 11.46 7.22 -6.28
N GLY A 135 11.77 8.19 -7.15
CA GLY A 135 10.77 9.04 -7.80
C GLY A 135 9.89 8.35 -8.85
N SER A 136 10.22 7.13 -9.29
CA SER A 136 9.44 6.39 -10.27
C SER A 136 8.38 5.46 -9.65
N MET A 137 8.30 5.38 -8.34
CA MET A 137 7.17 4.71 -7.71
C MET A 137 5.93 5.61 -7.82
N LYS A 138 5.24 5.52 -8.96
CA LYS A 138 3.78 5.70 -8.92
C LYS A 138 3.32 4.79 -7.80
N LYS A 139 2.75 5.37 -6.72
CA LYS A 139 2.06 4.59 -5.70
C LYS A 139 1.23 3.56 -6.47
N LYS A 140 1.58 2.27 -6.39
CA LYS A 140 0.60 1.25 -6.67
C LYS A 140 -0.45 1.53 -5.61
N LYS A 141 -1.47 2.32 -5.97
CA LYS A 141 -2.69 2.35 -5.19
C LYS A 141 -3.02 0.89 -5.02
N ALA A 142 -3.17 0.44 -3.77
CA ALA A 142 -3.89 -0.80 -3.55
C ALA A 142 -5.09 -0.75 -4.49
N PRO A 143 -5.42 -1.83 -5.23
CA PRO A 143 -6.54 -1.80 -6.13
C PRO A 143 -7.72 -1.27 -5.31
N THR A 144 -8.09 -0.02 -5.61
CA THR A 144 -9.29 0.54 -4.99
C THR A 144 -10.42 -0.37 -5.45
N PRO A 145 -11.45 -0.63 -4.64
CA PRO A 145 -12.63 -1.39 -5.07
C PRO A 145 -13.13 -0.96 -6.44
N SER A 146 -12.87 0.29 -6.83
CA SER A 146 -13.18 0.84 -8.15
C SER A 146 -12.37 0.25 -9.32
N GLU A 147 -11.23 -0.40 -9.09
CA GLU A 147 -10.49 -1.13 -10.14
C GLU A 147 -10.99 -2.56 -10.30
N LEU A 148 -11.80 -3.02 -9.34
CA LEU A 148 -12.48 -4.30 -9.39
C LEU A 148 -13.81 -4.23 -10.16
N PHE A 149 -14.33 -3.01 -10.40
CA PHE A 149 -15.59 -2.82 -11.11
C PHE A 149 -15.32 -2.66 -12.62
N LYS A 150 -15.55 -3.73 -13.37
CA LYS A 150 -15.21 -3.83 -14.79
C LYS A 150 -16.44 -4.05 -15.66
N GLU A 151 -16.37 -3.56 -16.89
CA GLU A 151 -17.38 -3.86 -17.92
C GLU A 151 -17.33 -5.34 -18.30
N GLY A 152 -18.51 -5.93 -18.46
CA GLY A 152 -18.67 -7.34 -18.84
C GLY A 152 -18.72 -8.32 -17.65
N GLU A 153 -18.38 -7.93 -16.45
CA GLU A 153 -18.44 -8.77 -15.25
C GLU A 153 -19.83 -8.72 -14.57
N VAL A 154 -20.13 -9.75 -13.77
CA VAL A 154 -21.40 -9.88 -13.05
C VAL A 154 -21.17 -9.59 -11.57
N TYR A 155 -21.96 -8.68 -11.02
CA TYR A 155 -21.91 -8.28 -9.61
C TYR A 155 -23.24 -8.49 -8.93
N GLU A 156 -23.20 -8.89 -7.70
CA GLU A 156 -24.41 -9.00 -6.86
C GLU A 156 -24.65 -7.63 -6.19
N LEU A 157 -25.74 -6.97 -6.59
CA LEU A 157 -26.06 -5.62 -6.18
C LEU A 157 -27.45 -5.54 -5.53
N THR A 158 -27.55 -4.80 -4.43
CA THR A 158 -28.83 -4.50 -3.79
C THR A 158 -29.40 -3.20 -4.30
N ILE A 159 -30.61 -3.24 -4.82
CA ILE A 159 -31.32 -2.06 -5.35
C ILE A 159 -31.81 -1.20 -4.18
N LYS A 160 -31.25 -0.01 -4.02
CA LYS A 160 -31.61 0.89 -2.92
C LYS A 160 -32.75 1.83 -3.25
N ASP A 161 -32.88 2.22 -4.52
CA ASP A 161 -33.91 3.15 -4.94
C ASP A 161 -34.34 2.89 -6.39
N ILE A 162 -35.39 3.60 -6.84
CA ILE A 162 -35.88 3.57 -8.22
C ILE A 162 -35.73 4.97 -8.81
N GLY A 163 -35.08 5.04 -9.96
CA GLY A 163 -34.90 6.29 -10.70
C GLY A 163 -36.20 6.80 -11.32
N LYS A 164 -36.20 8.05 -11.78
CA LYS A 164 -37.36 8.71 -12.41
C LYS A 164 -37.91 8.00 -13.65
N ARG A 165 -37.11 7.14 -14.29
CA ARG A 165 -37.48 6.36 -15.50
C ARG A 165 -37.95 4.94 -15.18
N GLY A 166 -37.99 4.56 -13.89
CA GLY A 166 -38.35 3.23 -13.47
C GLY A 166 -37.17 2.25 -13.31
N ASP A 167 -35.95 2.69 -13.60
CA ASP A 167 -34.75 1.88 -13.46
C ASP A 167 -34.36 1.75 -11.98
N GLY A 168 -34.00 0.56 -11.53
CA GLY A 168 -33.45 0.36 -10.19
C GLY A 168 -32.08 1.01 -10.04
N VAL A 169 -31.82 1.59 -8.88
CA VAL A 169 -30.56 2.27 -8.56
C VAL A 169 -29.85 1.49 -7.47
N ALA A 170 -28.65 1.00 -7.79
CA ALA A 170 -27.74 0.38 -6.83
C ALA A 170 -26.48 1.24 -6.68
N PHE A 171 -25.84 1.13 -5.51
CA PHE A 171 -24.56 1.81 -5.26
C PHE A 171 -23.47 0.76 -5.03
N PHE A 172 -22.39 0.90 -5.77
CA PHE A 172 -21.19 0.09 -5.60
C PHE A 172 -19.98 1.00 -5.46
N ASP A 173 -19.50 1.16 -4.23
CA ASP A 173 -18.44 2.11 -3.88
C ASP A 173 -18.78 3.53 -4.36
N LYS A 174 -18.06 4.07 -5.34
CA LYS A 174 -18.30 5.38 -5.94
C LYS A 174 -19.21 5.37 -7.17
N TYR A 175 -19.63 4.18 -7.62
CA TYR A 175 -20.46 4.03 -8.82
C TYR A 175 -21.94 3.96 -8.47
N VAL A 176 -22.73 4.64 -9.29
CA VAL A 176 -24.18 4.54 -9.32
C VAL A 176 -24.56 3.64 -10.48
N VAL A 177 -25.14 2.48 -10.20
CA VAL A 177 -25.50 1.48 -11.20
C VAL A 177 -27.00 1.56 -11.47
N TYR A 178 -27.36 1.81 -12.73
CA TYR A 178 -28.73 1.77 -13.21
C TYR A 178 -29.04 0.40 -13.81
N VAL A 179 -30.09 -0.23 -13.29
CA VAL A 179 -30.53 -1.58 -13.67
C VAL A 179 -31.97 -1.52 -14.08
N PRO A 180 -32.32 -1.69 -15.36
CA PRO A 180 -33.70 -1.71 -15.83
C PRO A 180 -34.46 -2.87 -15.16
N GLU A 181 -35.76 -2.69 -14.95
CA GLU A 181 -36.69 -3.71 -14.42
C GLU A 181 -36.40 -4.23 -13.01
N ALA A 182 -35.49 -3.60 -12.28
CA ALA A 182 -35.13 -4.03 -10.94
C ALA A 182 -36.06 -3.44 -9.88
N VAL A 183 -36.48 -4.26 -8.91
CA VAL A 183 -37.38 -3.86 -7.83
C VAL A 183 -36.59 -3.35 -6.63
N LYS A 184 -37.10 -2.27 -6.00
CA LYS A 184 -36.46 -1.70 -4.80
C LYS A 184 -36.39 -2.73 -3.66
N GLY A 185 -35.20 -2.86 -3.06
CA GLY A 185 -34.93 -3.79 -1.97
C GLY A 185 -34.53 -5.21 -2.42
N SER A 186 -34.54 -5.51 -3.71
CA SER A 186 -34.06 -6.80 -4.22
C SER A 186 -32.54 -6.81 -4.37
N THR A 187 -31.96 -7.99 -4.12
CA THR A 187 -30.55 -8.26 -4.46
C THR A 187 -30.53 -9.08 -5.74
N VAL A 188 -29.92 -8.53 -6.77
CA VAL A 188 -29.92 -9.11 -8.12
C VAL A 188 -28.50 -9.20 -8.66
N LYS A 189 -28.24 -10.22 -9.49
CA LYS A 189 -27.00 -10.35 -10.24
C LYS A 189 -27.09 -9.49 -11.49
N VAL A 190 -26.22 -8.51 -11.57
CA VAL A 190 -26.20 -7.51 -12.64
C VAL A 190 -24.91 -7.64 -13.44
N LYS A 191 -25.03 -7.84 -14.74
CA LYS A 191 -23.92 -7.76 -15.67
C LYS A 191 -23.74 -6.31 -16.12
N ILE A 192 -22.55 -5.77 -15.90
CA ILE A 192 -22.23 -4.40 -16.28
C ILE A 192 -21.93 -4.33 -17.78
N GLU A 193 -22.69 -3.50 -18.49
CA GLU A 193 -22.49 -3.29 -19.92
C GLU A 193 -21.56 -2.13 -20.23
N LYS A 194 -21.73 -1.02 -19.50
CA LYS A 194 -20.98 0.20 -19.77
C LYS A 194 -20.75 1.02 -18.50
N ILE A 195 -19.54 1.55 -18.38
CA ILE A 195 -19.16 2.46 -17.29
C ILE A 195 -18.83 3.83 -17.89
N SER A 196 -19.50 4.88 -17.40
CA SER A 196 -19.28 6.26 -17.80
C SER A 196 -19.00 7.13 -16.58
N GLY A 197 -17.72 7.34 -16.27
CA GLY A 197 -17.28 8.09 -15.08
C GLY A 197 -17.69 7.43 -13.77
N THR A 198 -18.67 7.97 -13.06
CA THR A 198 -19.25 7.44 -11.82
C THR A 198 -20.58 6.72 -12.02
N VAL A 199 -21.06 6.61 -13.26
CA VAL A 199 -22.33 5.97 -13.60
C VAL A 199 -22.04 4.71 -14.39
N ALA A 200 -22.72 3.62 -14.02
CA ALA A 200 -22.68 2.35 -14.74
C ALA A 200 -24.08 1.92 -15.15
N PHE A 201 -24.15 1.20 -16.25
CA PHE A 201 -25.38 0.61 -16.76
C PHE A 201 -25.21 -0.89 -16.83
N GLY A 202 -26.17 -1.63 -16.38
CA GLY A 202 -26.15 -3.09 -16.44
C GLY A 202 -27.57 -3.66 -16.49
N HIS A 203 -27.67 -4.95 -16.83
CA HIS A 203 -28.93 -5.68 -16.88
C HIS A 203 -28.88 -6.89 -15.93
N ILE A 204 -30.05 -7.34 -15.51
CA ILE A 204 -30.20 -8.51 -14.64
C ILE A 204 -29.80 -9.74 -15.42
N THR A 205 -28.90 -10.55 -14.86
CA THR A 205 -28.55 -11.87 -15.38
C THR A 205 -29.12 -12.93 -14.46
N GLN A 206 -29.88 -13.87 -15.02
CA GLN A 206 -30.41 -15.03 -14.30
C GLN A 206 -29.32 -15.98 -13.83
#